data_efb2a83180fa6c927e70ba4759e99d2f
#
_entry.id   efb2a83180fa6c927e70ba4759e99d2f
#
_cell.length_a   1.000
_cell.length_b   1.000
_cell.length_c   1.000
_cell.angle_alpha   90.00
_cell.angle_beta   90.00
_cell.angle_gamma   90.00
#
_symmetry.space_group_name_H-M   'P 1'
#
loop_
_entity.id
_entity.type
_entity.pdbx_description
1 polymer ?
#
loop_
_entity_poly.entity_id
_entity_poly.type
_entity_poly.pdbx_seq_one_letter_code
_entity_poly.pdbx_strand_id
1 'polypeptide(L)'
;MTDYFFTRFSLDLLCCMIYNLLWKLYNNNEVLKMISAVGSKKNILELPFYNCISDIFESKEIQKLGDITHHIYTTILQHILNVAYYNYIICNFFGFNAVSAARAGLMHDLFYYNRKERVKHKGEKSHCAHHPVLAAENAREVFDVSLLEHDIIVKHMWPMTFKLPKYKESYVIVFVDKYCALLEVMSPKYQKIKNRFIKNKVQTAV
;
A
#
# COMPACT_ATOMS: atom_id res chain seq x y z
N MET A 1 31.46 -14.48 -1.19
CA MET A 1 31.09 -14.15 0.21
C MET A 1 30.95 -12.64 0.47
N THR A 2 31.47 -11.79 -0.38
CA THR A 2 31.46 -10.32 -0.24
C THR A 2 30.14 -9.65 -0.67
N ASP A 3 29.39 -10.25 -1.59
CA ASP A 3 28.16 -9.65 -2.14
C ASP A 3 26.96 -9.69 -1.17
N TYR A 4 26.91 -10.70 -0.27
CA TYR A 4 25.84 -10.83 0.72
C TYR A 4 25.91 -9.79 1.87
N PHE A 5 27.12 -9.33 2.19
CA PHE A 5 27.30 -8.34 3.25
C PHE A 5 26.93 -6.92 2.79
N PHE A 6 27.23 -6.61 1.52
CA PHE A 6 26.92 -5.29 0.95
C PHE A 6 25.42 -5.10 0.71
N THR A 7 24.70 -6.15 0.34
CA THR A 7 23.23 -6.10 0.13
C THR A 7 22.48 -5.94 1.44
N ARG A 8 22.93 -6.58 2.53
CA ARG A 8 22.26 -6.49 3.84
C ARG A 8 22.44 -5.12 4.50
N PHE A 9 23.64 -4.55 4.43
CA PHE A 9 23.91 -3.21 4.95
C PHE A 9 23.14 -2.12 4.17
N SER A 10 23.02 -2.26 2.87
CA SER A 10 22.21 -1.37 2.01
C SER A 10 20.72 -1.47 2.31
N LEU A 11 20.22 -2.64 2.67
CA LEU A 11 18.83 -2.90 3.04
C LEU A 11 18.46 -2.28 4.38
N ASP A 12 19.30 -2.45 5.39
CA ASP A 12 19.08 -1.87 6.71
C ASP A 12 19.12 -0.34 6.64
N LEU A 13 20.02 0.22 5.84
CA LEU A 13 20.08 1.66 5.60
C LEU A 13 18.82 2.17 4.87
N LEU A 14 18.37 1.46 3.83
CA LEU A 14 17.14 1.79 3.10
C LEU A 14 15.91 1.69 4.01
N CYS A 15 15.82 0.65 4.82
CA CYS A 15 14.75 0.50 5.82
C CYS A 15 14.76 1.66 6.82
N CYS A 16 15.93 2.03 7.33
CA CYS A 16 16.08 3.14 8.27
C CYS A 16 15.70 4.48 7.63
N MET A 17 16.09 4.71 6.37
CA MET A 17 15.74 5.92 5.63
C MET A 17 14.25 6.00 5.32
N ILE A 18 13.62 4.91 4.89
CA ILE A 18 12.17 4.84 4.67
C ILE A 18 11.43 5.08 6.00
N TYR A 19 11.85 4.43 7.10
CA TYR A 19 11.27 4.64 8.41
C TYR A 19 11.37 6.09 8.86
N ASN A 20 12.55 6.71 8.73
CA ASN A 20 12.76 8.12 9.09
C ASN A 20 11.94 9.08 8.21
N LEU A 21 11.80 8.78 6.91
CA LEU A 21 10.96 9.56 6.01
C LEU A 21 9.49 9.45 6.40
N LEU A 22 8.99 8.24 6.63
CA LEU A 22 7.63 7.99 7.08
C LEU A 22 7.37 8.64 8.45
N TRP A 23 8.35 8.58 9.38
CA TRP A 23 8.29 9.24 10.68
C TRP A 23 8.24 10.76 10.55
N LYS A 24 9.03 11.35 9.63
CA LYS A 24 9.02 12.78 9.37
C LYS A 24 7.69 13.23 8.75
N LEU A 25 7.15 12.47 7.81
CA LEU A 25 5.84 12.71 7.23
C LEU A 25 4.74 12.63 8.29
N TYR A 26 4.80 11.65 9.18
CA TYR A 26 3.87 11.47 10.30
C TYR A 26 3.87 12.67 11.26
N ASN A 27 5.05 13.12 11.70
CA ASN A 27 5.18 14.22 12.66
C ASN A 27 4.80 15.61 12.08
N ASN A 28 4.88 15.79 10.77
CA ASN A 28 4.49 17.05 10.13
C ASN A 28 2.98 17.18 9.87
N ASN A 29 2.13 16.28 10.37
CA ASN A 29 0.71 16.16 9.99
C ASN A 29 0.45 15.97 8.48
N GLU A 30 1.50 15.85 7.68
CA GLU A 30 1.40 15.65 6.25
C GLU A 30 0.84 14.27 5.91
N VAL A 31 1.18 13.27 6.72
CA VAL A 31 0.64 11.90 6.58
C VAL A 31 -0.88 11.86 6.73
N LEU A 32 -1.42 12.59 7.72
CA LEU A 32 -2.88 12.69 7.87
C LEU A 32 -3.53 13.47 6.72
N LYS A 33 -2.83 14.48 6.18
CA LYS A 33 -3.26 15.20 4.97
C LYS A 33 -3.17 14.32 3.73
N MET A 34 -2.14 13.47 3.61
CA MET A 34 -1.94 12.59 2.46
C MET A 34 -2.94 11.43 2.44
N ILE A 35 -3.25 10.80 3.59
CA ILE A 35 -4.35 9.84 3.72
C ILE A 35 -5.68 10.53 3.37
N SER A 36 -5.89 11.72 3.85
CA SER A 36 -7.03 12.55 3.46
C SER A 36 -7.02 12.92 1.97
N ALA A 37 -5.85 13.07 1.35
CA ALA A 37 -5.72 13.43 -0.06
C ALA A 37 -6.08 12.27 -1.01
N VAL A 38 -5.76 11.05 -0.63
CA VAL A 38 -6.03 9.84 -1.42
C VAL A 38 -7.40 9.24 -1.10
N GLY A 39 -7.90 9.42 0.12
CA GLY A 39 -9.21 8.90 0.57
C GLY A 39 -10.29 9.94 0.78
N SER A 40 -9.99 11.24 0.79
CA SER A 40 -10.96 12.31 1.02
C SER A 40 -10.75 13.49 0.08
N LYS A 41 -11.78 14.10 -0.40
CA LYS A 41 -11.98 15.47 -0.88
C LYS A 41 -10.91 16.17 -1.77
N LYS A 42 -9.67 15.70 -1.90
CA LYS A 42 -8.77 16.21 -2.94
C LYS A 42 -9.04 15.44 -4.22
N ASN A 43 -9.29 16.16 -5.28
CA ASN A 43 -9.51 15.58 -6.59
C ASN A 43 -8.22 14.86 -7.04
N ILE A 44 -8.24 13.53 -6.97
CA ILE A 44 -7.11 12.68 -7.37
C ILE A 44 -6.69 12.99 -8.81
N LEU A 45 -7.64 13.37 -9.67
CA LEU A 45 -7.44 13.71 -11.08
C LEU A 45 -6.46 14.89 -11.27
N GLU A 46 -6.28 15.73 -10.25
CA GLU A 46 -5.39 16.90 -10.29
C GLU A 46 -3.95 16.57 -9.84
N LEU A 47 -3.70 15.36 -9.36
CA LEU A 47 -2.36 14.98 -8.87
C LEU A 47 -1.51 14.43 -10.02
N PRO A 48 -0.21 14.82 -10.12
CA PRO A 48 0.68 14.30 -11.17
C PRO A 48 0.77 12.76 -11.22
N PHE A 49 0.63 12.11 -10.08
CA PHE A 49 0.67 10.66 -9.98
C PHE A 49 -0.52 9.99 -10.67
N TYR A 50 -1.68 10.69 -10.80
CA TYR A 50 -2.84 10.15 -11.48
C TYR A 50 -2.55 9.79 -12.94
N ASN A 51 -1.76 10.61 -13.62
CA ASN A 51 -1.36 10.35 -15.01
C ASN A 51 -0.57 9.02 -15.17
N CYS A 52 0.03 8.53 -14.07
CA CYS A 52 0.77 7.26 -14.09
C CYS A 52 -0.12 6.03 -13.95
N ILE A 53 -1.36 6.20 -13.43
CA ILE A 53 -2.23 5.10 -13.03
C ILE A 53 -3.63 5.15 -13.62
N SER A 54 -3.99 6.21 -14.35
CA SER A 54 -5.37 6.45 -14.81
C SER A 54 -5.91 5.29 -15.65
N ASP A 55 -5.11 4.73 -16.55
CA ASP A 55 -5.46 3.59 -17.38
C ASP A 55 -5.85 2.34 -16.57
N ILE A 56 -5.15 2.10 -15.46
CA ILE A 56 -5.44 0.99 -14.54
C ILE A 56 -6.61 1.38 -13.61
N PHE A 57 -6.54 2.57 -13.02
CA PHE A 57 -7.53 3.01 -12.02
C PHE A 57 -8.95 3.05 -12.56
N GLU A 58 -9.14 3.52 -13.80
CA GLU A 58 -10.46 3.64 -14.45
C GLU A 58 -11.01 2.31 -14.95
N SER A 59 -10.22 1.24 -14.92
CA SER A 59 -10.66 -0.08 -15.38
C SER A 59 -11.77 -0.64 -14.48
N LYS A 60 -12.69 -1.40 -15.09
CA LYS A 60 -13.77 -2.05 -14.35
C LYS A 60 -13.26 -3.03 -13.31
N GLU A 61 -12.13 -3.66 -13.58
CA GLU A 61 -11.49 -4.66 -12.74
C GLU A 61 -11.02 -4.04 -11.42
N ILE A 62 -10.43 -2.86 -11.48
CA ILE A 62 -10.00 -2.12 -10.28
C ILE A 62 -11.20 -1.51 -9.56
N GLN A 63 -12.17 -0.94 -10.27
CA GLN A 63 -13.32 -0.31 -9.64
C GLN A 63 -14.20 -1.30 -8.86
N LYS A 64 -14.31 -2.57 -9.29
CA LYS A 64 -14.99 -3.65 -8.53
C LYS A 64 -14.42 -3.86 -7.12
N LEU A 65 -13.15 -3.53 -6.88
CA LEU A 65 -12.52 -3.65 -5.56
C LEU A 65 -13.07 -2.65 -4.53
N GLY A 66 -13.83 -1.66 -4.98
CA GLY A 66 -14.57 -0.72 -4.13
C GLY A 66 -15.68 -1.38 -3.32
N ASP A 67 -16.22 -2.50 -3.78
CA ASP A 67 -17.30 -3.23 -3.12
C ASP A 67 -16.77 -4.25 -2.08
N ILE A 68 -15.46 -4.51 -2.07
CA ILE A 68 -14.86 -5.53 -1.22
C ILE A 68 -14.20 -4.87 0.00
N THR A 69 -14.66 -5.22 1.20
CA THR A 69 -14.07 -4.76 2.46
C THR A 69 -12.70 -5.40 2.67
N HIS A 70 -11.67 -4.57 2.88
CA HIS A 70 -10.30 -5.02 3.14
C HIS A 70 -10.00 -5.08 4.65
N HIS A 71 -9.88 -3.94 5.28
CA HIS A 71 -9.75 -3.79 6.74
C HIS A 71 -11.13 -3.44 7.37
N ILE A 72 -11.13 -3.02 8.64
CA ILE A 72 -12.38 -2.80 9.39
C ILE A 72 -13.24 -1.70 8.76
N TYR A 73 -12.61 -0.70 8.11
CA TYR A 73 -13.29 0.51 7.65
C TYR A 73 -12.91 0.92 6.22
N THR A 74 -12.09 0.14 5.52
CA THR A 74 -11.59 0.44 4.17
C THR A 74 -12.00 -0.63 3.18
N THR A 75 -12.10 -0.25 1.91
CA THR A 75 -12.23 -1.19 0.79
C THR A 75 -10.87 -1.54 0.22
N ILE A 76 -10.77 -2.62 -0.56
CA ILE A 76 -9.52 -2.96 -1.27
C ILE A 76 -9.14 -1.79 -2.19
N LEU A 77 -10.07 -1.19 -2.91
CA LEU A 77 -9.82 -0.04 -3.79
C LEU A 77 -9.14 1.12 -3.06
N GLN A 78 -9.64 1.48 -1.87
CA GLN A 78 -9.05 2.54 -1.06
C GLN A 78 -7.62 2.18 -0.61
N HIS A 79 -7.42 0.94 -0.18
CA HIS A 79 -6.12 0.44 0.28
C HIS A 79 -5.08 0.49 -0.85
N ILE A 80 -5.38 -0.11 -2.02
CA ILE A 80 -4.44 -0.13 -3.15
C ILE A 80 -4.12 1.28 -3.66
N LEU A 81 -5.08 2.20 -3.59
CA LEU A 81 -4.87 3.60 -3.97
C LEU A 81 -3.91 4.31 -2.98
N ASN A 82 -4.06 4.07 -1.67
CA ASN A 82 -3.15 4.56 -0.66
C ASN A 82 -1.72 4.01 -0.89
N VAL A 83 -1.59 2.71 -1.11
CA VAL A 83 -0.31 2.06 -1.36
C VAL A 83 0.34 2.59 -2.65
N ALA A 84 -0.41 2.73 -3.73
CA ALA A 84 0.08 3.29 -4.99
C ALA A 84 0.65 4.70 -4.81
N TYR A 85 -0.05 5.55 -4.08
CA TYR A 85 0.36 6.93 -3.84
C TYR A 85 1.65 7.03 -3.01
N TYR A 86 1.74 6.31 -1.90
CA TYR A 86 2.95 6.31 -1.07
C TYR A 86 4.15 5.67 -1.78
N ASN A 87 3.95 4.61 -2.56
CA ASN A 87 4.98 4.04 -3.42
C ASN A 87 5.51 5.06 -4.42
N TYR A 88 4.61 5.80 -5.10
CA TYR A 88 4.97 6.87 -6.01
C TYR A 88 5.86 7.91 -5.33
N ILE A 89 5.43 8.44 -4.19
CA ILE A 89 6.15 9.51 -3.49
C ILE A 89 7.52 9.04 -3.03
N ILE A 90 7.59 7.85 -2.40
CA ILE A 90 8.84 7.34 -1.85
C ILE A 90 9.81 7.01 -2.99
N CYS A 91 9.34 6.31 -4.03
CA CYS A 91 10.18 5.98 -5.17
C CYS A 91 10.65 7.23 -5.93
N ASN A 92 9.79 8.23 -6.11
CA ASN A 92 10.16 9.50 -6.71
C ASN A 92 11.21 10.25 -5.88
N PHE A 93 11.07 10.27 -4.57
CA PHE A 93 12.03 10.90 -3.66
C PHE A 93 13.43 10.27 -3.74
N PHE A 94 13.49 8.92 -3.86
CA PHE A 94 14.77 8.20 -3.97
C PHE A 94 15.30 8.06 -5.40
N GLY A 95 14.61 8.59 -6.41
CA GLY A 95 15.00 8.45 -7.82
C GLY A 95 14.84 7.01 -8.34
N PHE A 96 13.91 6.23 -7.78
CA PHE A 96 13.54 4.91 -8.26
C PHE A 96 12.44 5.03 -9.34
N ASN A 97 12.02 3.92 -9.93
CA ASN A 97 10.93 3.92 -10.90
C ASN A 97 9.58 4.13 -10.22
N ALA A 98 9.23 5.40 -10.00
CA ALA A 98 8.00 5.79 -9.31
C ALA A 98 6.74 5.40 -10.09
N VAL A 99 6.79 5.42 -11.43
CA VAL A 99 5.64 5.04 -12.28
C VAL A 99 5.31 3.56 -12.10
N SER A 100 6.28 2.67 -12.30
CA SER A 100 6.06 1.24 -12.09
C SER A 100 5.69 0.89 -10.64
N ALA A 101 6.27 1.60 -9.65
CA ALA A 101 5.93 1.42 -8.25
C ALA A 101 4.47 1.82 -7.93
N ALA A 102 3.98 2.91 -8.52
CA ALA A 102 2.58 3.33 -8.40
C ALA A 102 1.63 2.33 -9.05
N ARG A 103 1.91 1.92 -10.30
CA ARG A 103 1.10 0.96 -11.06
C ARG A 103 1.01 -0.38 -10.34
N ALA A 104 2.15 -0.93 -9.92
CA ALA A 104 2.19 -2.17 -9.15
C ALA A 104 1.49 -2.03 -7.79
N GLY A 105 1.62 -0.87 -7.12
CA GLY A 105 0.89 -0.57 -5.90
C GLY A 105 -0.63 -0.59 -6.08
N LEU A 106 -1.13 -0.20 -7.25
CA LEU A 106 -2.56 -0.28 -7.57
C LEU A 106 -3.02 -1.73 -7.86
N MET A 107 -2.12 -2.59 -8.33
CA MET A 107 -2.43 -3.96 -8.73
C MET A 107 -2.09 -5.02 -7.68
N HIS A 108 -1.35 -4.68 -6.59
CA HIS A 108 -0.76 -5.67 -5.68
C HIS A 108 -1.77 -6.56 -4.97
N ASP A 109 -2.98 -6.05 -4.74
CA ASP A 109 -4.11 -6.74 -4.09
C ASP A 109 -5.30 -6.93 -5.04
N LEU A 110 -5.02 -7.19 -6.32
CA LEU A 110 -6.05 -7.44 -7.34
C LEU A 110 -6.62 -8.86 -7.20
N PHE A 111 -7.48 -9.04 -6.19
CA PHE A 111 -8.24 -10.27 -5.97
C PHE A 111 -9.70 -9.96 -5.60
N TYR A 112 -10.64 -10.84 -5.96
CA TYR A 112 -12.09 -10.59 -5.93
C TYR A 112 -12.83 -11.41 -4.88
N TYR A 113 -12.24 -11.62 -3.70
CA TYR A 113 -12.91 -12.32 -2.60
C TYR A 113 -12.74 -11.59 -1.28
N ASN A 114 -13.73 -11.75 -0.39
CA ASN A 114 -13.64 -11.25 0.96
C ASN A 114 -12.75 -12.20 1.81
N ARG A 115 -11.64 -11.68 2.34
CA ARG A 115 -10.71 -12.45 3.17
C ARG A 115 -11.39 -13.12 4.36
N LYS A 116 -12.41 -12.49 4.95
CA LYS A 116 -13.11 -13.00 6.14
C LYS A 116 -14.03 -14.19 5.82
N GLU A 117 -14.49 -14.27 4.58
CA GLU A 117 -15.41 -15.29 4.11
C GLU A 117 -14.70 -16.47 3.45
N ARG A 118 -13.39 -16.35 3.22
CA ARG A 118 -12.60 -17.41 2.60
C ARG A 118 -12.48 -18.61 3.53
N VAL A 119 -13.12 -19.71 3.15
CA VAL A 119 -12.93 -21.01 3.78
C VAL A 119 -11.63 -21.63 3.24
N LYS A 120 -10.69 -21.93 4.15
CA LYS A 120 -9.43 -22.59 3.78
C LYS A 120 -9.63 -24.10 3.78
N HIS A 121 -9.41 -24.75 2.65
CA HIS A 121 -9.39 -26.22 2.54
C HIS A 121 -8.04 -26.81 2.94
N LYS A 122 -8.04 -28.10 3.32
CA LYS A 122 -6.82 -28.83 3.72
C LYS A 122 -5.86 -28.89 2.51
N GLY A 123 -4.62 -28.41 2.72
CA GLY A 123 -3.58 -28.38 1.66
C GLY A 123 -3.49 -27.04 0.91
N GLU A 124 -4.42 -26.11 1.08
CA GLU A 124 -4.32 -24.78 0.46
C GLU A 124 -3.29 -23.90 1.15
N LYS A 125 -2.63 -23.04 0.34
CA LYS A 125 -1.71 -22.02 0.84
C LYS A 125 -2.47 -21.01 1.72
N SER A 126 -1.76 -20.43 2.69
CA SER A 126 -2.30 -19.32 3.47
C SER A 126 -2.68 -18.14 2.57
N HIS A 127 -3.59 -17.27 3.01
CA HIS A 127 -3.94 -16.05 2.28
C HIS A 127 -2.68 -15.25 1.89
N CYS A 128 -1.77 -15.02 2.85
CA CYS A 128 -0.53 -14.27 2.61
C CYS A 128 0.38 -14.89 1.52
N ALA A 129 0.34 -16.21 1.33
CA ALA A 129 1.13 -16.89 0.31
C ALA A 129 0.40 -17.04 -1.03
N HIS A 130 -0.93 -16.92 -1.02
CA HIS A 130 -1.77 -17.13 -2.19
C HIS A 130 -2.10 -15.83 -2.92
N HIS A 131 -2.59 -14.78 -2.20
CA HIS A 131 -3.09 -13.57 -2.86
C HIS A 131 -2.07 -12.82 -3.71
N PRO A 132 -0.74 -12.77 -3.38
CA PRO A 132 0.21 -12.06 -4.24
C PRO A 132 0.37 -12.72 -5.62
N VAL A 133 0.29 -14.05 -5.66
CA VAL A 133 0.36 -14.79 -6.91
C VAL A 133 -0.91 -14.59 -7.73
N LEU A 134 -2.06 -14.74 -7.08
CA LEU A 134 -3.36 -14.50 -7.71
C LEU A 134 -3.50 -13.06 -8.23
N ALA A 135 -3.06 -12.06 -7.46
CA ALA A 135 -3.08 -10.66 -7.90
C ALA A 135 -2.20 -10.43 -9.12
N ALA A 136 -1.03 -11.08 -9.19
CA ALA A 136 -0.16 -10.99 -10.37
C ALA A 136 -0.73 -11.72 -11.60
N GLU A 137 -1.42 -12.83 -11.41
CA GLU A 137 -2.15 -13.55 -12.47
C GLU A 137 -3.28 -12.68 -13.02
N ASN A 138 -4.16 -12.19 -12.15
CA ASN A 138 -5.28 -11.30 -12.54
C ASN A 138 -4.78 -10.01 -13.21
N ALA A 139 -3.68 -9.41 -12.72
CA ALA A 139 -3.11 -8.23 -13.31
C ALA A 139 -2.60 -8.47 -14.74
N ARG A 140 -1.97 -9.61 -14.99
CA ARG A 140 -1.46 -9.99 -16.32
C ARG A 140 -2.55 -10.31 -17.33
N GLU A 141 -3.71 -10.77 -16.86
CA GLU A 141 -4.85 -11.05 -17.74
C GLU A 141 -5.47 -9.77 -18.32
N VAL A 142 -5.32 -8.66 -17.59
CA VAL A 142 -6.03 -7.40 -17.92
C VAL A 142 -5.08 -6.29 -18.35
N PHE A 143 -3.87 -6.25 -17.79
CA PHE A 143 -2.92 -5.16 -17.98
C PHE A 143 -1.57 -5.67 -18.51
N ASP A 144 -0.86 -4.78 -19.21
CA ASP A 144 0.53 -5.02 -19.57
C ASP A 144 1.42 -4.81 -18.32
N VAL A 145 1.84 -5.93 -17.72
CA VAL A 145 2.61 -5.95 -16.46
C VAL A 145 4.07 -6.22 -16.76
N SER A 146 4.92 -5.24 -16.53
CA SER A 146 6.37 -5.36 -16.66
C SER A 146 6.97 -6.36 -15.64
N LEU A 147 8.22 -6.79 -15.88
CA LEU A 147 8.94 -7.67 -14.96
C LEU A 147 9.15 -7.02 -13.58
N LEU A 148 9.34 -5.70 -13.53
CA LEU A 148 9.46 -4.94 -12.30
C LEU A 148 8.15 -4.93 -11.53
N GLU A 149 7.04 -4.58 -12.18
CA GLU A 149 5.71 -4.56 -11.57
C GLU A 149 5.31 -5.93 -11.07
N HIS A 150 5.58 -6.98 -11.84
CA HIS A 150 5.35 -8.35 -11.40
C HIS A 150 6.12 -8.70 -10.12
N ASP A 151 7.41 -8.35 -10.05
CA ASP A 151 8.22 -8.61 -8.85
C ASP A 151 7.65 -7.87 -7.63
N ILE A 152 7.25 -6.60 -7.81
CA ILE A 152 6.61 -5.80 -6.77
C ILE A 152 5.33 -6.50 -6.28
N ILE A 153 4.44 -6.92 -7.18
CA ILE A 153 3.17 -7.56 -6.83
C ILE A 153 3.40 -8.89 -6.11
N VAL A 154 4.22 -9.79 -6.67
CA VAL A 154 4.40 -11.16 -6.11
C VAL A 154 5.12 -11.16 -4.77
N LYS A 155 5.91 -10.12 -4.48
CA LYS A 155 6.82 -10.12 -3.32
C LYS A 155 6.47 -9.13 -2.22
N HIS A 156 5.34 -8.41 -2.34
CA HIS A 156 4.93 -7.42 -1.34
C HIS A 156 4.71 -8.04 0.06
N MET A 157 4.45 -9.34 0.14
CA MET A 157 4.28 -10.06 1.41
C MET A 157 5.59 -10.57 2.03
N TRP A 158 6.76 -10.21 1.51
CA TRP A 158 8.03 -10.50 2.18
C TRP A 158 8.09 -9.78 3.56
N PRO A 159 8.69 -10.38 4.63
CA PRO A 159 9.29 -11.71 4.73
C PRO A 159 8.31 -12.85 5.07
N MET A 160 7.01 -12.59 5.13
CA MET A 160 5.99 -13.63 5.42
C MET A 160 5.94 -14.71 4.32
N THR A 161 6.30 -14.34 3.10
CA THR A 161 6.67 -15.27 2.03
C THR A 161 8.18 -15.22 1.88
N PHE A 162 8.85 -16.38 1.78
CA PHE A 162 10.31 -16.48 1.66
C PHE A 162 10.88 -16.05 0.30
N LYS A 163 10.06 -15.46 -0.58
CA LYS A 163 10.49 -14.98 -1.89
C LYS A 163 11.11 -13.59 -1.75
N LEU A 164 12.43 -13.52 -1.80
CA LEU A 164 13.19 -12.27 -1.67
C LEU A 164 12.87 -11.29 -2.84
N PRO A 165 12.54 -10.02 -2.57
CA PRO A 165 12.44 -8.98 -3.56
C PRO A 165 13.72 -8.83 -4.40
N LYS A 166 13.55 -8.57 -5.71
CA LYS A 166 14.68 -8.41 -6.65
C LYS A 166 15.03 -6.94 -6.88
N TYR A 167 14.03 -6.06 -6.85
CA TYR A 167 14.17 -4.65 -7.16
C TYR A 167 13.99 -3.78 -5.92
N LYS A 168 14.55 -2.57 -5.93
CA LYS A 168 14.46 -1.60 -4.83
C LYS A 168 13.01 -1.22 -4.55
N GLU A 169 12.23 -1.02 -5.59
CA GLU A 169 10.81 -0.72 -5.56
C GLU A 169 10.00 -1.82 -4.86
N SER A 170 10.42 -3.07 -5.02
CA SER A 170 9.77 -4.21 -4.34
C SER A 170 10.00 -4.21 -2.84
N TYR A 171 11.08 -3.62 -2.34
CA TYR A 171 11.26 -3.39 -0.90
C TYR A 171 10.41 -2.23 -0.41
N VAL A 172 10.22 -1.18 -1.23
CA VAL A 172 9.37 -0.04 -0.85
C VAL A 172 7.95 -0.50 -0.58
N ILE A 173 7.34 -1.27 -1.47
CA ILE A 173 5.95 -1.74 -1.28
C ILE A 173 5.80 -2.61 -0.02
N VAL A 174 6.80 -3.43 0.32
CA VAL A 174 6.77 -4.26 1.54
C VAL A 174 6.50 -3.43 2.79
N PHE A 175 7.12 -2.24 2.89
CA PHE A 175 6.92 -1.33 4.03
C PHE A 175 5.66 -0.50 3.87
N VAL A 176 5.41 0.03 2.68
CA VAL A 176 4.28 0.91 2.39
C VAL A 176 2.95 0.19 2.60
N ASP A 177 2.80 -1.04 2.13
CA ASP A 177 1.60 -1.86 2.33
C ASP A 177 1.25 -1.98 3.82
N LYS A 178 2.22 -2.40 4.64
CA LYS A 178 2.03 -2.58 6.09
C LYS A 178 1.79 -1.25 6.81
N TYR A 179 2.45 -0.20 6.37
CA TYR A 179 2.25 1.15 6.89
C TYR A 179 0.83 1.65 6.59
N CYS A 180 0.35 1.51 5.35
CA CYS A 180 -1.02 1.88 4.98
C CYS A 180 -2.05 1.07 5.79
N ALA A 181 -1.86 -0.25 5.90
CA ALA A 181 -2.73 -1.10 6.70
C ALA A 181 -2.80 -0.66 8.17
N LEU A 182 -1.67 -0.29 8.77
CA LEU A 182 -1.61 0.23 10.14
C LEU A 182 -2.40 1.55 10.27
N LEU A 183 -2.17 2.51 9.36
CA LEU A 183 -2.85 3.80 9.38
C LEU A 183 -4.36 3.66 9.19
N GLU A 184 -4.80 2.78 8.30
CA GLU A 184 -6.21 2.50 8.04
C GLU A 184 -6.93 1.94 9.26
N VAL A 185 -6.25 1.10 10.04
CA VAL A 185 -6.79 0.58 11.31
C VAL A 185 -6.78 1.64 12.42
N MET A 186 -5.75 2.49 12.47
CA MET A 186 -5.59 3.49 13.54
C MET A 186 -6.43 4.74 13.32
N SER A 187 -6.63 5.17 12.07
CA SER A 187 -7.30 6.43 11.73
C SER A 187 -8.69 6.59 12.38
N PRO A 188 -9.60 5.63 12.36
CA PRO A 188 -10.89 5.75 13.02
C PRO A 188 -10.81 5.80 14.55
N LYS A 189 -9.87 5.07 15.15
CA LYS A 189 -9.62 5.12 16.60
C LYS A 189 -9.09 6.48 17.01
N TYR A 190 -8.16 7.03 16.24
CA TYR A 190 -7.60 8.37 16.47
C TYR A 190 -8.67 9.45 16.37
N GLN A 191 -9.52 9.43 15.34
CA GLN A 191 -10.65 10.35 15.20
C GLN A 191 -11.61 10.27 16.41
N LYS A 192 -11.91 9.05 16.87
CA LYS A 192 -12.78 8.84 18.03
C LYS A 192 -12.18 9.39 19.33
N ILE A 193 -10.87 9.23 19.52
CA ILE A 193 -10.13 9.76 20.67
C ILE A 193 -10.09 11.28 20.59
N LYS A 194 -9.71 11.85 19.45
CA LYS A 194 -9.68 13.30 19.22
C LYS A 194 -11.03 13.96 19.50
N ASN A 195 -12.12 13.37 19.01
CA ASN A 195 -13.48 13.90 19.22
C ASN A 195 -13.90 13.82 20.70
N ARG A 196 -13.47 12.79 21.45
CA ARG A 196 -13.67 12.73 22.91
C ARG A 196 -12.94 13.87 23.64
N PHE A 197 -11.66 14.09 23.31
CA PHE A 197 -10.88 15.18 23.92
C PHE A 197 -11.46 16.56 23.65
N ILE A 198 -11.94 16.80 22.42
CA ILE A 198 -12.61 18.08 22.06
C ILE A 198 -13.90 18.23 22.86
N LYS A 199 -14.73 17.18 22.96
CA LYS A 199 -15.99 17.22 23.69
C LYS A 199 -15.77 17.49 25.19
N ASN A 200 -14.76 16.88 25.79
CA ASN A 200 -14.43 17.12 27.21
C ASN A 200 -13.91 18.54 27.45
N LYS A 201 -13.08 19.10 26.53
CA LYS A 201 -12.63 20.51 26.64
C LYS A 201 -13.77 21.53 26.56
N VAL A 202 -14.78 21.26 25.75
CA VAL A 202 -15.95 22.15 25.62
C VAL A 202 -16.82 22.08 26.88
N GLN A 203 -16.94 20.89 27.52
CA GLN A 203 -17.71 20.74 28.75
C GLN A 203 -17.03 21.29 30.01
N THR A 204 -15.69 21.46 30.00
CA THR A 204 -14.95 22.09 31.13
C THR A 204 -14.76 23.58 30.97
N ALA A 205 -15.23 24.20 29.86
CA ALA A 205 -15.15 25.60 29.58
C ALA A 205 -16.51 26.33 29.74
N VAL A 206 -17.54 25.63 30.21
CA VAL A 206 -18.85 26.10 30.61
C VAL A 206 -18.98 25.92 32.12
#